data_55cf2b8e0d56a3d8328595c7ed41837f
#
_entry.id   55cf2b8e0d56a3d8328595c7ed41837f
#
_cell.length_a   1.000
_cell.length_b   1.000
_cell.length_c   1.000
_cell.angle_alpha   90.00
_cell.angle_beta   90.00
_cell.angle_gamma   90.00
#
_symmetry.space_group_name_H-M   'P 1'
#
loop_
_entity.id
_entity.type
_entity.pdbx_description
1 polymer ?
#
loop_
_entity_poly.entity_id
_entity_poly.type
_entity_poly.pdbx_seq_one_letter_code
_entity_poly.pdbx_strand_id
1 'polypeptide(L)'
;MNQSSDLYIGIMSGTSLDGIDTALVDLSETSPRLVASHYQPYAEPLKEALLALHQVSHNELHQAQLISNRLAREYADATLVLLSKAGVTASQVQAIGCHGQTVRHRPEHGYTIQLNNAALLAELTGIHVVSDFRSRDIAARGQGAPLVPAFHDKVLRHPGIHRVIVNIGGIANLTDLPPGSATTGFDSGPGNLLMDAWITRHQGKAYDKNGTWATSGKVIPDLLHRLLAEPYFALPPPKSTGRDLFSLAWLQIYLNGTEAHEDVQATLLALTGESIAAAVRRYCGETDEIYLCGGGAHNEALVAYLQRAMPRYRIQKTEALGIAADWMEAIAFAWLAQQTMHLKPGNLPSVTGARHPCVLGAIYPA
;
A
#
# COMPACT_ATOMS: atom_id res chain seq x y z
N MET A 1 16.55 29.38 -17.66
CA MET A 1 17.21 28.13 -17.29
C MET A 1 16.18 27.07 -17.42
N ASN A 2 16.29 26.16 -18.41
CA ASN A 2 15.42 25.00 -18.48
C ASN A 2 15.70 24.16 -17.22
N GLN A 3 14.78 24.12 -16.25
CA GLN A 3 14.81 23.11 -15.21
C GLN A 3 14.68 21.77 -15.94
N SER A 4 15.72 20.97 -15.92
CA SER A 4 15.63 19.60 -16.42
C SER A 4 14.61 18.89 -15.56
N SER A 5 13.48 18.51 -16.13
CA SER A 5 12.47 17.72 -15.43
C SER A 5 13.07 16.38 -15.01
N ASP A 6 12.93 16.01 -13.76
CA ASP A 6 13.39 14.72 -13.21
C ASP A 6 12.18 13.79 -13.10
N LEU A 7 11.70 13.33 -14.30
CA LEU A 7 10.48 12.56 -14.42
C LEU A 7 10.73 11.07 -14.17
N TYR A 8 9.95 10.52 -13.26
CA TYR A 8 9.89 9.08 -12.96
C TYR A 8 8.46 8.56 -13.05
N ILE A 9 8.31 7.30 -13.37
CA ILE A 9 7.02 6.61 -13.29
C ILE A 9 7.08 5.62 -12.14
N GLY A 10 6.05 5.60 -11.30
CA GLY A 10 5.83 4.54 -10.32
C GLY A 10 4.68 3.66 -10.75
N ILE A 11 4.87 2.35 -10.65
CA ILE A 11 3.87 1.33 -10.91
C ILE A 11 3.65 0.53 -9.63
N MET A 12 2.41 0.54 -9.15
CA MET A 12 1.99 -0.25 -8.00
C MET A 12 0.84 -1.19 -8.38
N SER A 13 0.94 -2.42 -7.92
CA SER A 13 -0.17 -3.36 -7.88
C SER A 13 -0.23 -3.99 -6.50
N GLY A 14 -1.34 -3.75 -5.82
CA GLY A 14 -1.53 -4.13 -4.42
C GLY A 14 -1.97 -5.58 -4.25
N THR A 15 -2.02 -6.03 -3.00
CA THR A 15 -2.54 -7.37 -2.63
C THR A 15 -4.06 -7.48 -2.78
N SER A 16 -4.78 -6.38 -3.02
CA SER A 16 -6.20 -6.36 -3.37
C SER A 16 -6.49 -7.04 -4.71
N LEU A 17 -5.51 -7.06 -5.63
CA LEU A 17 -5.62 -7.62 -6.99
C LEU A 17 -6.72 -6.94 -7.82
N ASP A 18 -6.96 -5.67 -7.59
CA ASP A 18 -7.96 -4.87 -8.30
C ASP A 18 -7.42 -4.29 -9.61
N GLY A 19 -6.13 -3.90 -9.64
CA GLY A 19 -5.52 -3.33 -10.84
C GLY A 19 -4.11 -2.80 -10.64
N ILE A 20 -3.75 -1.91 -11.54
CA ILE A 20 -2.44 -1.29 -11.68
C ILE A 20 -2.60 0.21 -11.50
N ASP A 21 -1.92 0.77 -10.52
CA ASP A 21 -1.76 2.20 -10.33
C ASP A 21 -0.46 2.67 -10.97
N THR A 22 -0.55 3.66 -11.86
CA THR A 22 0.62 4.30 -12.48
C THR A 22 0.60 5.79 -12.21
N ALA A 23 1.75 6.34 -11.80
CA ALA A 23 1.92 7.76 -11.54
C ALA A 23 3.18 8.29 -12.23
N LEU A 24 3.04 9.32 -13.06
CA LEU A 24 4.15 10.12 -13.59
C LEU A 24 4.42 11.25 -12.62
N VAL A 25 5.63 11.31 -12.09
CA VAL A 25 6.02 12.18 -10.99
C VAL A 25 7.25 12.98 -11.38
N ASP A 26 7.21 14.29 -11.17
CA ASP A 26 8.37 15.16 -11.23
C ASP A 26 9.00 15.22 -9.83
N LEU A 27 10.23 14.75 -9.74
CA LEU A 27 11.03 14.65 -8.51
C LEU A 27 12.19 15.65 -8.51
N SER A 28 12.15 16.70 -9.33
CA SER A 28 13.17 17.76 -9.39
C SER A 28 13.25 18.60 -8.11
N GLU A 29 12.15 18.67 -7.35
CA GLU A 29 12.06 19.36 -6.08
C GLU A 29 11.89 18.39 -4.90
N THR A 30 12.03 18.91 -3.67
CA THR A 30 11.86 18.11 -2.45
C THR A 30 10.45 17.53 -2.32
N SER A 31 9.42 18.30 -2.73
CA SER A 31 8.03 17.85 -2.77
C SER A 31 7.72 17.25 -4.12
N PRO A 32 7.37 15.95 -4.20
CA PRO A 32 6.98 15.29 -5.44
C PRO A 32 5.78 15.99 -6.07
N ARG A 33 5.82 16.22 -7.37
CA ARG A 33 4.70 16.76 -8.12
C ARG A 33 4.11 15.69 -9.03
N LEU A 34 2.88 15.26 -8.75
CA LEU A 34 2.14 14.36 -9.63
C LEU A 34 1.82 15.09 -10.94
N VAL A 35 2.35 14.59 -12.06
CA VAL A 35 2.13 15.16 -13.40
C VAL A 35 0.90 14.54 -14.04
N ALA A 36 0.78 13.21 -13.98
CA ALA A 36 -0.36 12.45 -14.47
C ALA A 36 -0.49 11.13 -13.72
N SER A 37 -1.66 10.54 -13.77
CA SER A 37 -1.92 9.22 -13.20
C SER A 37 -2.87 8.41 -14.07
N HIS A 38 -2.78 7.09 -13.95
CA HIS A 38 -3.67 6.18 -14.63
C HIS A 38 -3.86 4.91 -13.80
N TYR A 39 -5.11 4.50 -13.65
CA TYR A 39 -5.53 3.23 -13.09
C TYR A 39 -6.01 2.30 -14.22
N GLN A 40 -5.51 1.06 -14.22
CA GLN A 40 -5.91 0.01 -15.15
C GLN A 40 -6.40 -1.20 -14.35
N PRO A 41 -7.70 -1.56 -14.40
CA PRO A 41 -8.19 -2.72 -13.68
C PRO A 41 -7.64 -4.01 -14.28
N TYR A 42 -7.40 -5.02 -13.43
CA TYR A 42 -7.08 -6.36 -13.92
C TYR A 42 -8.31 -7.02 -14.55
N ALA A 43 -8.09 -7.62 -15.72
CA ALA A 43 -9.09 -8.52 -16.30
C ALA A 43 -9.24 -9.77 -15.40
N GLU A 44 -10.48 -10.27 -15.25
CA GLU A 44 -10.78 -11.39 -14.34
C GLU A 44 -9.89 -12.62 -14.55
N PRO A 45 -9.57 -13.06 -15.79
CA PRO A 45 -8.67 -14.21 -16.00
C PRO A 45 -7.23 -13.99 -15.51
N LEU A 46 -6.76 -12.73 -15.41
CA LEU A 46 -5.45 -12.44 -14.82
C LEU A 46 -5.52 -12.48 -13.30
N LYS A 47 -6.59 -11.93 -12.74
CA LYS A 47 -6.85 -11.94 -11.29
C LYS A 47 -6.96 -13.36 -10.73
N GLU A 48 -7.71 -14.23 -11.41
CA GLU A 48 -7.83 -15.65 -11.06
C GLU A 48 -6.47 -16.36 -11.11
N ALA A 49 -5.67 -16.12 -12.17
CA ALA A 49 -4.35 -16.70 -12.30
C ALA A 49 -3.39 -16.24 -11.20
N LEU A 50 -3.44 -14.96 -10.80
CA LEU A 50 -2.67 -14.41 -9.69
C LEU A 50 -3.11 -15.01 -8.34
N LEU A 51 -4.42 -15.14 -8.11
CA LEU A 51 -4.96 -15.77 -6.91
C LEU A 51 -4.51 -17.23 -6.79
N ALA A 52 -4.48 -17.99 -7.90
CA ALA A 52 -4.03 -19.39 -7.90
C ALA A 52 -2.58 -19.53 -7.42
N LEU A 53 -1.71 -18.54 -7.67
CA LEU A 53 -0.31 -18.57 -7.21
C LEU A 53 -0.13 -18.32 -5.70
N HIS A 54 -1.19 -17.93 -4.96
CA HIS A 54 -1.13 -17.88 -3.50
C HIS A 54 -1.27 -19.27 -2.85
N GLN A 55 -1.65 -20.26 -3.64
CA GLN A 55 -1.73 -21.66 -3.22
C GLN A 55 -0.62 -22.48 -3.88
N VAL A 56 -0.14 -23.52 -3.18
CA VAL A 56 0.81 -24.47 -3.78
C VAL A 56 0.09 -25.25 -4.88
N SER A 57 0.67 -25.26 -6.07
CA SER A 57 0.06 -25.88 -7.25
C SER A 57 1.09 -26.62 -8.12
N HIS A 58 0.57 -27.47 -9.05
CA HIS A 58 1.41 -28.14 -10.02
C HIS A 58 1.98 -27.16 -11.05
N ASN A 59 3.27 -27.31 -11.37
CA ASN A 59 3.97 -26.50 -12.40
C ASN A 59 3.97 -24.97 -12.10
N GLU A 60 3.98 -24.60 -10.81
CA GLU A 60 3.87 -23.23 -10.33
C GLU A 60 4.94 -22.30 -10.93
N LEU A 61 6.18 -22.77 -11.08
CA LEU A 61 7.28 -21.95 -11.65
C LEU A 61 7.00 -21.53 -13.09
N HIS A 62 6.50 -22.45 -13.93
CA HIS A 62 6.16 -22.13 -15.32
C HIS A 62 4.99 -21.14 -15.38
N GLN A 63 3.94 -21.39 -14.60
CA GLN A 63 2.79 -20.48 -14.53
C GLN A 63 3.19 -19.09 -14.07
N ALA A 64 4.03 -18.99 -13.03
CA ALA A 64 4.54 -17.71 -12.54
C ALA A 64 5.28 -16.93 -13.63
N GLN A 65 6.11 -17.58 -14.45
CA GLN A 65 6.81 -16.92 -15.55
C GLN A 65 5.86 -16.44 -16.68
N LEU A 66 4.85 -17.24 -17.03
CA LEU A 66 3.83 -16.82 -18.00
C LEU A 66 3.04 -15.60 -17.50
N ILE A 67 2.67 -15.60 -16.22
CA ILE A 67 1.95 -14.50 -15.59
C ILE A 67 2.86 -13.27 -15.48
N SER A 68 4.15 -13.43 -15.15
CA SER A 68 5.12 -12.32 -15.13
C SER A 68 5.22 -11.62 -16.50
N ASN A 69 5.24 -12.39 -17.60
CA ASN A 69 5.24 -11.83 -18.96
C ASN A 69 3.93 -11.11 -19.28
N ARG A 70 2.80 -11.63 -18.80
CA ARG A 70 1.50 -10.98 -18.98
C ARG A 70 1.43 -9.67 -18.19
N LEU A 71 1.85 -9.68 -16.91
CA LEU A 71 1.94 -8.48 -16.09
C LEU A 71 2.82 -7.40 -16.71
N ALA A 72 3.99 -7.78 -17.25
CA ALA A 72 4.88 -6.81 -17.91
C ALA A 72 4.21 -6.12 -19.11
N ARG A 73 3.36 -6.82 -19.87
CA ARG A 73 2.59 -6.20 -20.97
C ARG A 73 1.51 -5.25 -20.43
N GLU A 74 0.75 -5.68 -19.41
CA GLU A 74 -0.26 -4.81 -18.77
C GLU A 74 0.39 -3.55 -18.17
N TYR A 75 1.58 -3.67 -17.54
CA TYR A 75 2.35 -2.53 -17.03
C TYR A 75 2.85 -1.62 -18.15
N ALA A 76 3.28 -2.19 -19.28
CA ALA A 76 3.69 -1.42 -20.45
C ALA A 76 2.50 -0.66 -21.04
N ASP A 77 1.36 -1.31 -21.24
CA ASP A 77 0.14 -0.68 -21.76
C ASP A 77 -0.33 0.48 -20.86
N ALA A 78 -0.37 0.26 -19.54
CA ALA A 78 -0.70 1.30 -18.57
C ALA A 78 0.30 2.48 -18.63
N THR A 79 1.60 2.19 -18.79
CA THR A 79 2.65 3.20 -18.95
C THR A 79 2.47 4.02 -20.22
N LEU A 80 2.21 3.38 -21.36
CA LEU A 80 2.00 4.08 -22.63
C LEU A 80 0.75 4.97 -22.61
N VAL A 81 -0.34 4.50 -21.99
CA VAL A 81 -1.53 5.33 -21.75
C VAL A 81 -1.21 6.53 -20.87
N LEU A 82 -0.45 6.34 -19.79
CA LEU A 82 -0.03 7.41 -18.89
C LEU A 82 0.80 8.47 -19.63
N LEU A 83 1.79 8.05 -20.41
CA LEU A 83 2.63 8.94 -21.22
C LEU A 83 1.81 9.74 -22.23
N SER A 84 0.89 9.09 -22.93
CA SER A 84 -0.02 9.74 -23.87
C SER A 84 -0.90 10.80 -23.19
N LYS A 85 -1.47 10.49 -22.02
CA LYS A 85 -2.25 11.45 -21.23
C LYS A 85 -1.45 12.66 -20.78
N ALA A 86 -0.17 12.45 -20.45
CA ALA A 86 0.72 13.52 -19.99
C ALA A 86 1.34 14.35 -21.13
N GLY A 87 1.25 13.88 -22.38
CA GLY A 87 1.96 14.49 -23.52
C GLY A 87 3.49 14.36 -23.39
N VAL A 88 3.99 13.29 -22.74
CA VAL A 88 5.41 13.05 -22.44
C VAL A 88 5.88 11.84 -23.23
N THR A 89 7.11 11.90 -23.76
CA THR A 89 7.75 10.79 -24.46
C THR A 89 8.55 9.91 -23.51
N ALA A 90 8.79 8.65 -23.89
CA ALA A 90 9.61 7.72 -23.10
C ALA A 90 11.00 8.28 -22.78
N SER A 91 11.64 8.95 -23.75
CA SER A 91 12.97 9.55 -23.59
C SER A 91 13.07 10.70 -22.57
N GLN A 92 11.94 11.23 -22.10
CA GLN A 92 11.89 12.25 -21.07
C GLN A 92 11.81 11.67 -19.65
N VAL A 93 11.55 10.35 -19.54
CA VAL A 93 11.41 9.63 -18.26
C VAL A 93 12.74 8.96 -17.91
N GLN A 94 13.24 9.22 -16.71
CA GLN A 94 14.52 8.66 -16.26
C GLN A 94 14.42 7.15 -15.95
N ALA A 95 13.38 6.72 -15.27
CA ALA A 95 13.13 5.31 -15.01
C ALA A 95 11.68 5.05 -14.56
N ILE A 96 11.27 3.79 -14.68
CA ILE A 96 10.05 3.22 -14.09
C ILE A 96 10.44 2.50 -12.81
N GLY A 97 9.82 2.84 -11.67
CA GLY A 97 9.86 2.06 -10.44
C GLY A 97 8.68 1.09 -10.41
N CYS A 98 8.91 -0.18 -10.71
CA CYS A 98 7.87 -1.18 -10.77
C CYS A 98 7.91 -2.09 -9.53
N HIS A 99 6.87 -2.00 -8.68
CA HIS A 99 6.73 -2.88 -7.53
C HIS A 99 6.59 -4.36 -7.94
N GLY A 100 5.82 -4.62 -9.00
CA GLY A 100 5.39 -5.96 -9.35
C GLY A 100 4.23 -6.46 -8.46
N GLN A 101 3.71 -7.66 -8.73
CA GLN A 101 2.61 -8.27 -7.97
C GLN A 101 3.13 -9.26 -6.93
N THR A 102 2.94 -8.98 -5.66
CA THR A 102 3.36 -9.89 -4.58
C THR A 102 2.53 -11.17 -4.61
N VAL A 103 3.21 -12.32 -4.68
CA VAL A 103 2.63 -13.67 -4.60
C VAL A 103 3.17 -14.48 -3.44
N ARG A 104 4.37 -14.17 -2.95
CA ARG A 104 4.97 -14.75 -1.75
C ARG A 104 5.72 -13.68 -0.97
N HIS A 105 5.60 -13.72 0.35
CA HIS A 105 6.41 -12.90 1.23
C HIS A 105 6.78 -13.72 2.45
N ARG A 106 8.05 -14.15 2.50
CA ARG A 106 8.59 -15.05 3.53
C ARG A 106 9.94 -14.56 4.02
N PRO A 107 10.00 -13.39 4.67
CA PRO A 107 11.25 -12.82 5.18
C PRO A 107 11.93 -13.72 6.20
N GLU A 108 11.16 -14.52 6.96
CA GLU A 108 11.68 -15.52 7.89
C GLU A 108 12.46 -16.65 7.19
N HIS A 109 12.18 -16.89 5.90
CA HIS A 109 12.93 -17.80 5.03
C HIS A 109 13.92 -17.07 4.11
N GLY A 110 14.06 -15.75 4.27
CA GLY A 110 15.02 -14.93 3.54
C GLY A 110 14.62 -14.59 2.11
N TYR A 111 13.29 -14.63 1.74
CA TYR A 111 12.85 -14.32 0.41
C TYR A 111 11.48 -13.62 0.35
N THR A 112 11.25 -12.99 -0.78
CA THR A 112 9.96 -12.44 -1.21
C THR A 112 9.86 -12.57 -2.72
N ILE A 113 8.65 -12.63 -3.27
CA ILE A 113 8.42 -12.72 -4.72
C ILE A 113 7.35 -11.72 -5.12
N GLN A 114 7.78 -10.71 -5.87
CA GLN A 114 6.92 -9.80 -6.61
C GLN A 114 7.07 -10.13 -8.09
N LEU A 115 6.01 -10.70 -8.69
CA LEU A 115 6.03 -11.06 -10.10
C LEU A 115 6.13 -9.82 -10.98
N ASN A 116 7.13 -9.83 -11.83
CA ASN A 116 7.37 -8.88 -12.88
C ASN A 116 8.40 -9.46 -13.85
N ASN A 117 8.29 -9.15 -15.15
CA ASN A 117 9.40 -9.30 -16.09
C ASN A 117 9.92 -7.90 -16.45
N ALA A 118 10.82 -7.40 -15.61
CA ALA A 118 11.34 -6.04 -15.74
C ALA A 118 12.13 -5.81 -17.03
N ALA A 119 12.83 -6.84 -17.56
CA ALA A 119 13.51 -6.76 -18.84
C ALA A 119 12.51 -6.60 -20.00
N LEU A 120 11.40 -7.36 -19.98
CA LEU A 120 10.35 -7.22 -20.98
C LEU A 120 9.65 -5.85 -20.88
N LEU A 121 9.43 -5.35 -19.67
CA LEU A 121 8.84 -4.03 -19.46
C LEU A 121 9.76 -2.93 -20.02
N ALA A 122 11.07 -3.01 -19.80
CA ALA A 122 12.05 -2.07 -20.34
C ALA A 122 12.05 -2.10 -21.88
N GLU A 123 12.08 -3.28 -22.48
CA GLU A 123 12.02 -3.47 -23.95
C GLU A 123 10.74 -2.88 -24.57
N LEU A 124 9.57 -3.11 -23.94
CA LEU A 124 8.28 -2.65 -24.46
C LEU A 124 8.08 -1.13 -24.32
N THR A 125 8.69 -0.51 -23.31
CA THR A 125 8.50 0.93 -23.03
C THR A 125 9.63 1.81 -23.52
N GLY A 126 10.83 1.25 -23.75
CA GLY A 126 12.03 2.01 -24.03
C GLY A 126 12.49 2.89 -22.84
N ILE A 127 12.12 2.50 -21.61
CA ILE A 127 12.46 3.23 -20.37
C ILE A 127 13.17 2.26 -19.42
N HIS A 128 14.23 2.72 -18.76
CA HIS A 128 14.89 1.96 -17.69
C HIS A 128 13.86 1.53 -16.63
N VAL A 129 13.96 0.29 -16.15
CA VAL A 129 13.08 -0.24 -15.11
C VAL A 129 13.87 -0.57 -13.84
N VAL A 130 13.43 -0.04 -12.71
CA VAL A 130 13.89 -0.45 -11.39
C VAL A 130 12.82 -1.35 -10.78
N SER A 131 13.22 -2.54 -10.36
CA SER A 131 12.31 -3.54 -9.78
C SER A 131 13.01 -4.36 -8.70
N ASP A 132 12.27 -5.25 -8.02
CA ASP A 132 12.78 -6.06 -6.88
C ASP A 132 13.27 -5.20 -5.70
N PHE A 133 12.46 -4.27 -5.26
CA PHE A 133 12.82 -3.35 -4.17
C PHE A 133 12.96 -4.02 -2.79
N ARG A 134 12.40 -5.22 -2.59
CA ARG A 134 12.29 -5.83 -1.26
C ARG A 134 13.42 -6.79 -0.91
N SER A 135 13.99 -7.48 -1.92
CA SER A 135 15.00 -8.53 -1.70
C SER A 135 16.28 -8.01 -1.03
N ARG A 136 16.71 -6.79 -1.36
CA ARG A 136 17.93 -6.21 -0.78
C ARG A 136 17.77 -5.90 0.70
N ASP A 137 16.61 -5.43 1.13
CA ASP A 137 16.30 -5.20 2.55
C ASP A 137 16.27 -6.52 3.33
N ILE A 138 15.64 -7.57 2.77
CA ILE A 138 15.61 -8.90 3.37
C ILE A 138 17.04 -9.49 3.48
N ALA A 139 17.88 -9.33 2.45
CA ALA A 139 19.27 -9.73 2.49
C ALA A 139 20.07 -9.00 3.60
N ALA A 140 19.67 -7.77 3.92
CA ALA A 140 20.21 -7.04 5.07
C ALA A 140 19.53 -7.41 6.41
N ARG A 141 18.78 -8.50 6.47
CA ARG A 141 18.04 -9.01 7.65
C ARG A 141 16.78 -8.21 8.00
N GLY A 142 16.31 -7.32 7.11
CA GLY A 142 15.04 -6.63 7.25
C GLY A 142 13.86 -7.51 6.83
N GLN A 143 12.66 -7.01 7.07
CA GLN A 143 11.41 -7.65 6.69
C GLN A 143 11.02 -7.40 5.22
N GLY A 144 11.70 -6.48 4.50
CA GLY A 144 11.36 -6.10 3.14
C GLY A 144 10.05 -5.31 3.01
N ALA A 145 9.40 -4.99 4.13
CA ALA A 145 8.15 -4.25 4.24
C ALA A 145 8.03 -3.64 5.65
N PRO A 146 7.28 -2.52 5.80
CA PRO A 146 6.82 -1.62 4.73
C PRO A 146 7.96 -0.75 4.19
N LEU A 147 7.94 -0.40 2.89
CA LEU A 147 8.96 0.46 2.26
C LEU A 147 8.51 1.92 2.12
N VAL A 148 7.21 2.17 2.01
CA VAL A 148 6.63 3.52 1.87
C VAL A 148 6.98 4.47 3.03
N PRO A 149 7.21 4.02 4.28
CA PRO A 149 7.65 4.90 5.36
C PRO A 149 8.96 5.64 5.08
N ALA A 150 9.87 5.11 4.25
CA ALA A 150 11.08 5.83 3.85
C ALA A 150 10.76 7.05 2.97
N PHE A 151 9.77 6.92 2.09
CA PHE A 151 9.23 8.03 1.31
C PHE A 151 8.51 9.04 2.21
N HIS A 152 7.65 8.59 3.11
CA HIS A 152 6.97 9.47 4.08
C HIS A 152 7.97 10.26 4.92
N ASP A 153 9.02 9.62 5.42
CA ASP A 153 10.08 10.25 6.19
C ASP A 153 10.75 11.38 5.41
N LYS A 154 11.08 11.11 4.14
CA LYS A 154 11.79 12.08 3.31
C LYS A 154 10.93 13.26 2.89
N VAL A 155 9.64 13.04 2.62
CA VAL A 155 8.76 13.99 1.95
C VAL A 155 7.78 14.67 2.91
N LEU A 156 7.27 13.94 3.91
CA LEU A 156 6.17 14.39 4.77
C LEU A 156 6.61 14.73 6.20
N ARG A 157 7.84 14.40 6.59
CA ARG A 157 8.36 14.77 7.90
C ARG A 157 8.42 16.30 8.04
N HIS A 158 8.06 16.79 9.22
CA HIS A 158 8.17 18.20 9.58
C HIS A 158 9.08 18.36 10.81
N PRO A 159 9.96 19.39 10.86
CA PRO A 159 10.92 19.53 11.95
C PRO A 159 10.30 19.87 13.31
N GLY A 160 9.09 20.44 13.35
CA GLY A 160 8.43 20.87 14.58
C GLY A 160 6.99 20.37 14.75
N ILE A 161 6.50 19.47 13.87
CA ILE A 161 5.13 18.93 13.95
C ILE A 161 5.22 17.41 13.91
N HIS A 162 4.63 16.75 14.90
CA HIS A 162 4.54 15.30 14.95
C HIS A 162 3.40 14.81 14.03
N ARG A 163 3.76 14.17 12.94
CA ARG A 163 2.81 13.65 11.95
C ARG A 163 2.71 12.14 11.98
N VAL A 164 1.51 11.65 11.79
CA VAL A 164 1.24 10.23 11.53
C VAL A 164 0.56 10.12 10.17
N ILE A 165 1.10 9.26 9.32
CA ILE A 165 0.47 8.92 8.04
C ILE A 165 -0.20 7.56 8.22
N VAL A 166 -1.49 7.47 7.87
CA VAL A 166 -2.28 6.24 7.93
C VAL A 166 -2.69 5.88 6.51
N ASN A 167 -2.08 4.84 5.97
CA ASN A 167 -2.49 4.26 4.69
C ASN A 167 -3.58 3.20 4.94
N ILE A 168 -4.78 3.41 4.39
CA ILE A 168 -5.91 2.51 4.54
C ILE A 168 -6.16 1.80 3.20
N GLY A 169 -5.36 0.77 2.94
CA GLY A 169 -5.54 -0.20 1.88
C GLY A 169 -6.36 -1.42 2.33
N GLY A 170 -6.10 -2.59 1.78
CA GLY A 170 -6.67 -3.84 2.31
C GLY A 170 -6.28 -4.07 3.77
N ILE A 171 -5.03 -3.86 4.11
CA ILE A 171 -4.49 -3.71 5.46
C ILE A 171 -4.25 -2.22 5.72
N ALA A 172 -4.48 -1.77 6.95
CA ALA A 172 -4.15 -0.42 7.38
C ALA A 172 -2.76 -0.41 8.04
N ASN A 173 -1.90 0.53 7.62
CA ASN A 173 -0.58 0.71 8.18
C ASN A 173 -0.33 2.16 8.58
N LEU A 174 0.55 2.34 9.56
CA LEU A 174 0.93 3.64 10.09
C LEU A 174 2.40 3.91 9.80
N THR A 175 2.69 5.18 9.52
CA THR A 175 4.05 5.74 9.58
C THR A 175 4.05 6.87 10.60
N ASP A 176 4.83 6.70 11.65
CA ASP A 176 5.00 7.68 12.71
C ASP A 176 6.25 8.53 12.44
N LEU A 177 6.07 9.85 12.37
CA LEU A 177 7.08 10.84 11.97
C LEU A 177 7.33 11.85 13.10
N PRO A 178 7.83 11.43 14.26
CA PRO A 178 8.08 12.35 15.38
C PRO A 178 9.23 13.29 15.06
N PRO A 179 9.15 14.60 15.44
CA PRO A 179 10.25 15.54 15.30
C PRO A 179 11.49 15.06 16.06
N GLY A 180 12.66 15.08 15.39
CA GLY A 180 13.94 14.78 16.03
C GLY A 180 14.16 13.33 16.46
N SER A 181 13.23 12.42 16.18
CA SER A 181 13.32 11.00 16.53
C SER A 181 13.20 10.10 15.29
N ALA A 182 13.53 8.82 15.45
CA ALA A 182 13.45 7.87 14.34
C ALA A 182 12.00 7.63 13.90
N THR A 183 11.82 7.53 12.57
CA THR A 183 10.56 7.07 11.99
C THR A 183 10.31 5.62 12.36
N THR A 184 9.07 5.32 12.72
CA THR A 184 8.58 3.94 12.88
C THR A 184 7.41 3.69 11.92
N GLY A 185 7.14 2.42 11.63
CA GLY A 185 6.03 2.04 10.77
C GLY A 185 5.63 0.58 10.99
N PHE A 186 4.33 0.30 10.95
CA PHE A 186 3.77 -1.03 11.22
C PHE A 186 2.31 -1.12 10.76
N ASP A 187 1.82 -2.35 10.60
CA ASP A 187 0.42 -2.60 10.28
C ASP A 187 -0.44 -2.55 11.55
N SER A 188 -1.53 -1.76 11.52
CA SER A 188 -2.46 -1.67 12.65
C SER A 188 -3.46 -2.83 12.69
N GLY A 189 -3.85 -3.35 11.51
CA GLY A 189 -4.84 -4.41 11.35
C GLY A 189 -5.54 -4.35 10.00
N PRO A 190 -6.73 -4.94 9.86
CA PRO A 190 -7.49 -4.87 8.62
C PRO A 190 -7.88 -3.42 8.32
N GLY A 191 -7.69 -3.02 7.06
CA GLY A 191 -8.24 -1.80 6.49
C GLY A 191 -9.59 -2.08 5.82
N ASN A 192 -9.62 -2.02 4.49
CA ASN A 192 -10.85 -2.30 3.72
C ASN A 192 -11.11 -3.81 3.52
N LEU A 193 -10.11 -4.66 3.69
CA LEU A 193 -10.10 -6.06 3.29
C LEU A 193 -11.35 -6.84 3.71
N LEU A 194 -11.73 -6.74 4.99
CA LEU A 194 -12.88 -7.47 5.53
C LEU A 194 -14.20 -6.83 5.09
N MET A 195 -14.28 -5.50 5.03
CA MET A 195 -15.45 -4.77 4.56
C MET A 195 -15.74 -5.07 3.10
N ASP A 196 -14.71 -5.08 2.24
CA ASP A 196 -14.84 -5.35 0.81
C ASP A 196 -15.22 -6.82 0.56
N ALA A 197 -14.60 -7.75 1.27
CA ALA A 197 -14.96 -9.16 1.18
C ALA A 197 -16.40 -9.43 1.64
N TRP A 198 -16.86 -8.74 2.69
CA TRP A 198 -18.20 -8.89 3.22
C TRP A 198 -19.27 -8.35 2.27
N ILE A 199 -19.09 -7.13 1.75
CA ILE A 199 -20.03 -6.55 0.78
C ILE A 199 -20.04 -7.33 -0.54
N THR A 200 -18.88 -7.80 -1.01
CA THR A 200 -18.81 -8.65 -2.21
C THR A 200 -19.64 -9.91 -2.04
N ARG A 201 -19.52 -10.58 -0.90
CA ARG A 201 -20.28 -11.81 -0.59
C ARG A 201 -21.79 -11.58 -0.54
N HIS A 202 -22.26 -10.45 0.02
CA HIS A 202 -23.69 -10.24 0.32
C HIS A 202 -24.39 -9.32 -0.68
N GLN A 203 -23.68 -8.45 -1.39
CA GLN A 203 -24.26 -7.52 -2.35
C GLN A 203 -23.63 -7.59 -3.76
N GLY A 204 -22.58 -8.39 -3.97
CA GLY A 204 -21.88 -8.49 -5.25
C GLY A 204 -21.14 -7.20 -5.65
N LYS A 205 -20.94 -6.27 -4.72
CA LYS A 205 -20.22 -5.01 -4.96
C LYS A 205 -18.76 -5.15 -4.55
N ALA A 206 -17.86 -4.48 -5.27
CA ALA A 206 -16.42 -4.54 -4.98
C ALA A 206 -16.06 -3.89 -3.63
N TYR A 207 -16.75 -2.82 -3.22
CA TYR A 207 -16.52 -2.10 -1.97
C TYR A 207 -17.76 -1.32 -1.53
N ASP A 208 -17.80 -0.89 -0.27
CA ASP A 208 -18.87 -0.09 0.33
C ASP A 208 -18.58 1.41 0.11
N LYS A 209 -19.13 1.95 -0.99
CA LYS A 209 -18.89 3.35 -1.35
C LYS A 209 -19.34 4.29 -0.23
N ASN A 210 -18.41 5.12 0.26
CA ASN A 210 -18.58 6.08 1.38
C ASN A 210 -19.03 5.43 2.70
N GLY A 211 -19.00 4.10 2.83
CA GLY A 211 -19.51 3.39 3.99
C GLY A 211 -21.04 3.42 4.13
N THR A 212 -21.74 3.62 3.00
CA THR A 212 -23.20 3.79 2.99
C THR A 212 -23.93 2.57 3.55
N TRP A 213 -23.46 1.37 3.24
CA TRP A 213 -24.05 0.16 3.79
C TRP A 213 -23.72 -0.02 5.27
N ALA A 214 -22.48 0.21 5.67
CA ALA A 214 -22.09 0.19 7.07
C ALA A 214 -22.91 1.16 7.93
N THR A 215 -23.22 2.36 7.41
CA THR A 215 -24.04 3.34 8.13
C THR A 215 -25.52 3.00 8.22
N SER A 216 -26.02 2.04 7.43
CA SER A 216 -27.39 1.54 7.55
C SER A 216 -27.56 0.49 8.66
N GLY A 217 -26.44 -0.09 9.12
CA GLY A 217 -26.39 -1.04 10.20
C GLY A 217 -26.02 -0.42 11.55
N LYS A 218 -25.96 -1.26 12.57
CA LYS A 218 -25.53 -0.93 13.93
C LYS A 218 -24.34 -1.77 14.32
N VAL A 219 -23.35 -1.14 14.95
CA VAL A 219 -22.23 -1.88 15.52
C VAL A 219 -22.74 -2.87 16.57
N ILE A 220 -22.30 -4.13 16.47
CA ILE A 220 -22.58 -5.18 17.43
C ILE A 220 -21.45 -5.18 18.47
N PRO A 221 -21.66 -4.63 19.70
CA PRO A 221 -20.57 -4.38 20.65
C PRO A 221 -19.82 -5.66 21.05
N ASP A 222 -20.53 -6.76 21.30
CA ASP A 222 -19.93 -8.04 21.70
C ASP A 222 -19.12 -8.67 20.59
N LEU A 223 -19.54 -8.51 19.31
CA LEU A 223 -18.75 -8.95 18.16
C LEU A 223 -17.49 -8.13 18.03
N LEU A 224 -17.60 -6.79 18.08
CA LEU A 224 -16.44 -5.89 18.00
C LEU A 224 -15.42 -6.20 19.10
N HIS A 225 -15.89 -6.43 20.33
CA HIS A 225 -15.02 -6.80 21.45
C HIS A 225 -14.25 -8.10 21.19
N ARG A 226 -14.94 -9.14 20.71
CA ARG A 226 -14.30 -10.43 20.38
C ARG A 226 -13.31 -10.31 19.24
N LEU A 227 -13.62 -9.53 18.19
CA LEU A 227 -12.72 -9.28 17.07
C LEU A 227 -11.46 -8.52 17.51
N LEU A 228 -11.60 -7.50 18.37
CA LEU A 228 -10.47 -6.75 18.94
C LEU A 228 -9.63 -7.55 19.94
N ALA A 229 -10.13 -8.67 20.46
CA ALA A 229 -9.38 -9.59 21.29
C ALA A 229 -8.39 -10.48 20.52
N GLU A 230 -8.35 -10.39 19.16
CA GLU A 230 -7.35 -11.09 18.35
C GLU A 230 -5.93 -10.74 18.84
N PRO A 231 -5.08 -11.75 19.16
CA PRO A 231 -3.76 -11.53 19.74
C PRO A 231 -2.86 -10.59 18.93
N TYR A 232 -3.04 -10.52 17.61
CA TYR A 232 -2.30 -9.61 16.73
C TYR A 232 -2.38 -8.15 17.19
N PHE A 233 -3.54 -7.67 17.65
CA PHE A 233 -3.70 -6.29 18.08
C PHE A 233 -2.88 -5.93 19.32
N ALA A 234 -2.56 -6.92 20.16
CA ALA A 234 -1.74 -6.74 21.36
C ALA A 234 -0.23 -6.73 21.07
N LEU A 235 0.21 -7.23 19.93
CA LEU A 235 1.63 -7.28 19.55
C LEU A 235 2.24 -5.88 19.46
N PRO A 236 3.46 -5.68 20.00
CA PRO A 236 4.18 -4.42 19.80
C PRO A 236 4.76 -4.33 18.39
N PRO A 237 5.00 -3.10 17.85
CA PRO A 237 5.82 -2.91 16.66
C PRO A 237 7.28 -3.37 16.89
N PRO A 238 7.99 -3.82 15.81
CA PRO A 238 7.51 -3.93 14.44
C PRO A 238 6.58 -5.14 14.26
N LYS A 239 5.47 -4.95 13.56
CA LYS A 239 4.52 -6.02 13.25
C LYS A 239 3.90 -5.81 11.87
N SER A 240 3.60 -6.90 11.18
CA SER A 240 2.90 -6.91 9.90
C SER A 240 1.82 -7.99 9.88
N THR A 241 0.85 -7.86 9.00
CA THR A 241 -0.27 -8.80 8.83
C THR A 241 -0.77 -8.80 7.38
N GLY A 242 -1.69 -9.71 7.07
CA GLY A 242 -2.20 -9.87 5.72
C GLY A 242 -3.50 -10.68 5.66
N ARG A 243 -3.84 -11.10 4.44
CA ARG A 243 -5.01 -11.95 4.15
C ARG A 243 -4.94 -13.34 4.77
N ASP A 244 -3.75 -13.79 5.13
CA ASP A 244 -3.50 -15.06 5.81
C ASP A 244 -4.09 -15.08 7.22
N LEU A 245 -4.12 -13.95 7.92
CA LEU A 245 -4.79 -13.81 9.21
C LEU A 245 -6.22 -13.26 9.02
N PHE A 246 -6.35 -12.05 8.49
CA PHE A 246 -7.66 -11.39 8.35
C PHE A 246 -8.36 -11.81 7.07
N SER A 247 -9.28 -12.76 7.18
CA SER A 247 -10.04 -13.32 6.06
C SER A 247 -11.52 -13.52 6.44
N LEU A 248 -12.38 -13.78 5.44
CA LEU A 248 -13.76 -14.16 5.74
C LEU A 248 -13.86 -15.44 6.58
N ALA A 249 -12.91 -16.37 6.41
CA ALA A 249 -12.86 -17.58 7.23
C ALA A 249 -12.56 -17.26 8.70
N TRP A 250 -11.64 -16.34 8.96
CA TRP A 250 -11.37 -15.81 10.29
C TRP A 250 -12.61 -15.12 10.87
N LEU A 251 -13.27 -14.23 10.12
CA LEU A 251 -14.47 -13.54 10.57
C LEU A 251 -15.59 -14.53 10.94
N GLN A 252 -15.78 -15.58 10.15
CA GLN A 252 -16.83 -16.58 10.36
C GLN A 252 -16.72 -17.31 11.70
N ILE A 253 -15.53 -17.43 12.30
CA ILE A 253 -15.33 -18.04 13.62
C ILE A 253 -16.09 -17.27 14.71
N TYR A 254 -16.25 -15.96 14.52
CA TYR A 254 -16.87 -15.05 15.49
C TYR A 254 -18.38 -14.82 15.26
N LEU A 255 -18.90 -15.20 14.10
CA LEU A 255 -20.31 -15.03 13.75
C LEU A 255 -21.15 -16.19 14.22
N ASN A 256 -22.37 -15.89 14.70
CA ASN A 256 -23.36 -16.89 15.10
C ASN A 256 -24.33 -17.25 13.95
N GLY A 257 -24.27 -16.52 12.82
CA GLY A 257 -25.12 -16.72 11.65
C GLY A 257 -26.52 -16.10 11.76
N THR A 258 -26.78 -15.32 12.81
CA THR A 258 -28.05 -14.62 13.04
C THR A 258 -27.95 -13.12 12.93
N GLU A 259 -26.72 -12.61 12.77
CA GLU A 259 -26.44 -11.18 12.67
C GLU A 259 -26.96 -10.61 11.34
N ALA A 260 -27.58 -9.44 11.38
CA ALA A 260 -27.91 -8.70 10.16
C ALA A 260 -26.63 -8.33 9.40
N HIS A 261 -26.62 -8.49 8.09
CA HIS A 261 -25.42 -8.34 7.29
C HIS A 261 -24.87 -6.90 7.33
N GLU A 262 -25.75 -5.90 7.36
CA GLU A 262 -25.42 -4.49 7.54
C GLU A 262 -24.80 -4.19 8.91
N ASP A 263 -25.22 -4.89 9.97
CA ASP A 263 -24.68 -4.73 11.32
C ASP A 263 -23.26 -5.32 11.40
N VAL A 264 -23.01 -6.43 10.72
CA VAL A 264 -21.65 -6.96 10.56
C VAL A 264 -20.77 -5.96 9.81
N GLN A 265 -21.27 -5.39 8.70
CA GLN A 265 -20.51 -4.37 7.94
C GLN A 265 -20.19 -3.14 8.80
N ALA A 266 -21.15 -2.65 9.59
CA ALA A 266 -20.93 -1.56 10.55
C ALA A 266 -19.87 -1.92 11.60
N THR A 267 -19.88 -3.16 12.07
CA THR A 267 -18.91 -3.67 13.05
C THR A 267 -17.51 -3.80 12.45
N LEU A 268 -17.39 -4.21 11.18
CA LEU A 268 -16.10 -4.27 10.48
C LEU A 268 -15.51 -2.87 10.23
N LEU A 269 -16.35 -1.88 9.90
CA LEU A 269 -15.92 -0.48 9.83
C LEU A 269 -15.40 0.01 11.19
N ALA A 270 -16.12 -0.31 12.27
CA ALA A 270 -15.70 0.04 13.63
C ALA A 270 -14.39 -0.69 14.02
N LEU A 271 -14.21 -1.95 13.63
CA LEU A 271 -12.97 -2.71 13.85
C LEU A 271 -11.77 -2.01 13.21
N THR A 272 -11.89 -1.62 11.93
CA THR A 272 -10.85 -0.86 11.23
C THR A 272 -10.55 0.47 11.95
N GLY A 273 -11.60 1.23 12.31
CA GLY A 273 -11.44 2.51 13.01
C GLY A 273 -10.78 2.37 14.37
N GLU A 274 -11.22 1.40 15.19
CA GLU A 274 -10.65 1.17 16.53
C GLU A 274 -9.21 0.64 16.48
N SER A 275 -8.90 -0.27 15.55
CA SER A 275 -7.53 -0.80 15.41
C SER A 275 -6.53 0.31 15.05
N ILE A 276 -6.91 1.23 14.15
CA ILE A 276 -6.11 2.41 13.80
C ILE A 276 -5.99 3.34 15.02
N ALA A 277 -7.12 3.71 15.64
CA ALA A 277 -7.13 4.64 16.76
C ALA A 277 -6.35 4.12 17.98
N ALA A 278 -6.47 2.83 18.27
CA ALA A 278 -5.71 2.18 19.35
C ALA A 278 -4.20 2.17 19.05
N ALA A 279 -3.82 1.90 17.79
CA ALA A 279 -2.43 1.92 17.35
C ALA A 279 -1.81 3.32 17.47
N VAL A 280 -2.51 4.36 17.02
CA VAL A 280 -2.06 5.76 17.18
C VAL A 280 -1.89 6.10 18.65
N ARG A 281 -2.91 5.87 19.49
CA ARG A 281 -2.85 6.19 20.91
C ARG A 281 -1.73 5.48 21.66
N ARG A 282 -1.44 4.23 21.27
CA ARG A 282 -0.48 3.38 22.01
C ARG A 282 0.96 3.60 21.57
N TYR A 283 1.19 3.89 20.29
CA TYR A 283 2.53 3.82 19.71
C TYR A 283 3.05 5.12 19.08
N CYS A 284 2.17 6.11 18.81
CA CYS A 284 2.56 7.34 18.12
C CYS A 284 2.69 8.57 19.04
N GLY A 285 2.65 8.37 20.38
CA GLY A 285 2.90 9.44 21.37
C GLY A 285 1.99 10.65 21.25
N GLU A 286 2.54 11.83 21.46
CA GLU A 286 1.86 13.12 21.35
C GLU A 286 1.84 13.60 19.89
N THR A 287 0.96 13.00 19.09
CA THR A 287 0.76 13.34 17.68
C THR A 287 0.00 14.65 17.51
N ASP A 288 0.45 15.52 16.61
CA ASP A 288 -0.25 16.78 16.28
C ASP A 288 -1.24 16.59 15.12
N GLU A 289 -0.80 15.92 14.04
CA GLU A 289 -1.52 15.79 12.80
C GLU A 289 -1.54 14.34 12.30
N ILE A 290 -2.71 13.90 11.84
CA ILE A 290 -2.90 12.58 11.21
C ILE A 290 -3.33 12.80 9.77
N TYR A 291 -2.66 12.15 8.83
CA TYR A 291 -2.98 12.21 7.41
C TYR A 291 -3.36 10.84 6.88
N LEU A 292 -4.52 10.76 6.24
CA LEU A 292 -5.07 9.53 5.66
C LEU A 292 -4.73 9.45 4.17
N CYS A 293 -4.33 8.26 3.71
CA CYS A 293 -4.18 7.93 2.30
C CYS A 293 -4.67 6.50 2.02
N GLY A 294 -4.61 6.08 0.75
CA GLY A 294 -5.20 4.83 0.26
C GLY A 294 -6.71 4.91 0.09
N GLY A 295 -7.30 3.88 -0.50
CA GLY A 295 -8.73 3.85 -0.86
C GLY A 295 -9.67 4.08 0.32
N GLY A 296 -9.30 3.65 1.53
CA GLY A 296 -10.11 3.87 2.75
C GLY A 296 -10.21 5.33 3.18
N ALA A 297 -9.30 6.22 2.73
CA ALA A 297 -9.39 7.65 2.98
C ALA A 297 -10.61 8.29 2.28
N HIS A 298 -11.23 7.62 1.31
CA HIS A 298 -12.46 8.05 0.64
C HIS A 298 -13.73 7.52 1.30
N ASN A 299 -13.62 6.58 2.25
CA ASN A 299 -14.77 6.08 2.99
C ASN A 299 -15.17 7.12 4.07
N GLU A 300 -16.15 7.96 3.73
CA GLU A 300 -16.59 9.07 4.59
C GLU A 300 -17.05 8.61 5.97
N ALA A 301 -17.70 7.44 6.05
CA ALA A 301 -18.14 6.88 7.32
C ALA A 301 -16.94 6.47 8.21
N LEU A 302 -15.90 5.89 7.60
CA LEU A 302 -14.67 5.52 8.31
C LEU A 302 -13.91 6.78 8.78
N VAL A 303 -13.78 7.78 7.91
CA VAL A 303 -13.14 9.07 8.27
C VAL A 303 -13.89 9.73 9.43
N ALA A 304 -15.22 9.79 9.37
CA ALA A 304 -16.04 10.33 10.46
C ALA A 304 -15.91 9.49 11.74
N TYR A 305 -15.77 8.17 11.61
CA TYR A 305 -15.49 7.30 12.77
C TYR A 305 -14.15 7.66 13.42
N LEU A 306 -13.08 7.75 12.64
CA LEU A 306 -11.74 8.11 13.14
C LEU A 306 -11.73 9.50 13.81
N GLN A 307 -12.41 10.49 13.24
CA GLN A 307 -12.54 11.83 13.84
C GLN A 307 -13.24 11.80 15.20
N ARG A 308 -14.28 10.97 15.35
CA ARG A 308 -14.96 10.78 16.66
C ARG A 308 -14.12 10.00 17.66
N ALA A 309 -13.42 8.96 17.19
CA ALA A 309 -12.56 8.13 18.05
C ALA A 309 -11.31 8.89 18.52
N MET A 310 -10.85 9.87 17.75
CA MET A 310 -9.61 10.60 18.01
C MET A 310 -9.82 12.14 17.95
N PRO A 311 -10.70 12.73 18.79
CA PRO A 311 -11.12 14.14 18.69
C PRO A 311 -10.00 15.16 19.02
N ARG A 312 -8.88 14.70 19.59
CA ARG A 312 -7.73 15.56 19.92
C ARG A 312 -6.83 15.84 18.72
N TYR A 313 -6.90 14.98 17.69
CA TYR A 313 -5.99 15.04 16.56
C TYR A 313 -6.64 15.72 15.35
N ARG A 314 -5.85 16.49 14.63
CA ARG A 314 -6.27 17.04 13.33
C ARG A 314 -6.12 15.94 12.27
N ILE A 315 -7.24 15.37 11.83
CA ILE A 315 -7.30 14.31 10.82
C ILE A 315 -7.65 14.91 9.47
N GLN A 316 -6.78 14.73 8.49
CA GLN A 316 -6.94 15.22 7.12
C GLN A 316 -6.51 14.15 6.12
N LYS A 317 -6.74 14.36 4.83
CA LYS A 317 -6.16 13.55 3.76
C LYS A 317 -4.81 14.12 3.34
N THR A 318 -3.95 13.28 2.73
CA THR A 318 -2.61 13.68 2.28
C THR A 318 -2.61 14.74 1.19
N GLU A 319 -3.74 15.00 0.51
CA GLU A 319 -3.93 16.13 -0.39
C GLU A 319 -3.65 17.48 0.28
N ALA A 320 -3.90 17.60 1.58
CA ALA A 320 -3.56 18.80 2.35
C ALA A 320 -2.03 19.04 2.43
N LEU A 321 -1.22 18.03 2.15
CA LEU A 321 0.23 18.09 2.02
C LEU A 321 0.69 18.09 0.55
N GLY A 322 -0.23 18.18 -0.41
CA GLY A 322 0.05 18.20 -1.85
C GLY A 322 0.25 16.81 -2.47
N ILE A 323 -0.02 15.72 -1.74
CA ILE A 323 0.13 14.35 -2.25
C ILE A 323 -1.24 13.68 -2.30
N ALA A 324 -1.64 13.26 -3.51
CA ALA A 324 -2.91 12.59 -3.74
C ALA A 324 -2.97 11.23 -3.02
N ALA A 325 -4.00 11.02 -2.23
CA ALA A 325 -4.16 9.84 -1.36
C ALA A 325 -4.15 8.52 -2.13
N ASP A 326 -4.79 8.47 -3.31
CA ASP A 326 -4.89 7.27 -4.13
C ASP A 326 -3.56 6.86 -4.77
N TRP A 327 -2.67 7.84 -5.00
CA TRP A 327 -1.43 7.62 -5.74
C TRP A 327 -0.19 7.55 -4.85
N MET A 328 -0.36 7.59 -3.54
CA MET A 328 0.74 7.61 -2.55
C MET A 328 1.75 6.49 -2.79
N GLU A 329 1.30 5.26 -2.99
CA GLU A 329 2.18 4.12 -3.18
C GLU A 329 2.88 4.18 -4.55
N ALA A 330 2.16 4.51 -5.63
CA ALA A 330 2.77 4.68 -6.95
C ALA A 330 3.82 5.81 -6.95
N ILE A 331 3.52 6.95 -6.32
CA ILE A 331 4.49 8.05 -6.13
C ILE A 331 5.71 7.58 -5.34
N ALA A 332 5.51 6.79 -4.29
CA ALA A 332 6.61 6.25 -3.50
C ALA A 332 7.51 5.31 -4.32
N PHE A 333 6.96 4.49 -5.23
CA PHE A 333 7.77 3.64 -6.11
C PHE A 333 8.49 4.44 -7.21
N ALA A 334 7.95 5.56 -7.69
CA ALA A 334 8.69 6.50 -8.53
C ALA A 334 9.90 7.09 -7.77
N TRP A 335 9.69 7.52 -6.52
CA TRP A 335 10.77 8.01 -5.66
C TRP A 335 11.81 6.93 -5.34
N LEU A 336 11.41 5.68 -5.07
CA LEU A 336 12.34 4.57 -4.85
C LEU A 336 13.21 4.31 -6.08
N ALA A 337 12.65 4.40 -7.29
CA ALA A 337 13.42 4.32 -8.52
C ALA A 337 14.46 5.45 -8.61
N GLN A 338 14.08 6.68 -8.28
CA GLN A 338 15.03 7.80 -8.22
C GLN A 338 16.16 7.52 -7.21
N GLN A 339 15.84 7.01 -6.00
CA GLN A 339 16.86 6.66 -5.02
C GLN A 339 17.83 5.62 -5.59
N THR A 340 17.33 4.60 -6.27
CA THR A 340 18.15 3.53 -6.87
C THR A 340 19.03 4.06 -7.99
N MET A 341 18.48 4.87 -8.90
CA MET A 341 19.24 5.48 -10.00
C MET A 341 20.36 6.40 -9.47
N HIS A 342 20.17 7.03 -8.32
CA HIS A 342 21.16 7.86 -7.66
C HIS A 342 22.03 7.12 -6.63
N LEU A 343 21.92 5.79 -6.53
CA LEU A 343 22.62 4.94 -5.57
C LEU A 343 22.42 5.37 -4.11
N LYS A 344 21.23 5.89 -3.79
CA LYS A 344 20.82 6.31 -2.44
C LYS A 344 19.97 5.24 -1.76
N PRO A 345 20.02 5.11 -0.43
CA PRO A 345 19.18 4.19 0.30
C PRO A 345 17.68 4.47 0.11
N GLY A 346 16.90 3.38 -0.01
CA GLY A 346 15.44 3.43 -0.14
C GLY A 346 14.68 2.79 1.03
N ASN A 347 15.38 2.24 2.05
CA ASN A 347 14.76 1.68 3.25
C ASN A 347 15.09 2.47 4.51
N LEU A 348 14.31 2.23 5.57
CA LEU A 348 14.57 2.69 6.93
C LEU A 348 14.76 1.49 7.84
N PRO A 349 15.98 1.24 8.38
CA PRO A 349 16.23 0.15 9.33
C PRO A 349 15.34 0.18 10.58
N SER A 350 14.97 1.36 11.05
CA SER A 350 14.04 1.55 12.18
C SER A 350 12.62 1.02 11.90
N VAL A 351 12.26 0.84 10.63
CA VAL A 351 10.95 0.35 10.18
C VAL A 351 11.03 -1.11 9.77
N THR A 352 11.99 -1.46 8.90
CA THR A 352 12.07 -2.81 8.33
C THR A 352 12.87 -3.79 9.18
N GLY A 353 13.64 -3.30 10.16
CA GLY A 353 14.55 -4.12 10.96
C GLY A 353 15.86 -4.51 10.23
N ALA A 354 16.13 -3.94 9.05
CA ALA A 354 17.38 -4.18 8.34
C ALA A 354 18.59 -3.72 9.16
N ARG A 355 19.75 -4.36 8.98
CA ARG A 355 20.97 -4.02 9.72
C ARG A 355 21.53 -2.64 9.37
N HIS A 356 21.28 -2.16 8.17
CA HIS A 356 21.77 -0.88 7.66
C HIS A 356 20.89 -0.36 6.51
N PRO A 357 20.97 0.94 6.18
CA PRO A 357 20.35 1.48 4.98
C PRO A 357 20.90 0.82 3.71
N CYS A 358 20.03 0.53 2.75
CA CYS A 358 20.34 -0.17 1.51
C CYS A 358 19.81 0.60 0.28
N VAL A 359 20.58 0.61 -0.79
CA VAL A 359 20.05 0.89 -2.13
C VAL A 359 19.16 -0.29 -2.50
N LEU A 360 17.90 -0.03 -2.81
CA LEU A 360 16.89 -1.04 -3.09
C LEU A 360 16.69 -1.21 -4.60
N GLY A 361 16.32 -2.41 -5.01
CA GLY A 361 16.01 -2.71 -6.40
C GLY A 361 17.22 -3.04 -7.27
N ALA A 362 16.91 -3.54 -8.48
CA ALA A 362 17.84 -3.79 -9.56
C ALA A 362 17.42 -2.99 -10.79
N ILE A 363 18.40 -2.49 -11.56
CA ILE A 363 18.18 -1.68 -12.77
C ILE A 363 18.21 -2.59 -13.97
N TYR A 364 17.17 -2.52 -14.81
CA TYR A 364 17.08 -3.14 -16.13
C TYR A 364 17.13 -2.02 -17.17
N PRO A 365 18.24 -1.88 -17.90
CA PRO A 365 18.38 -0.86 -18.93
C PRO A 365 17.41 -1.08 -20.09
N ALA A 366 16.93 0.03 -20.71
CA ALA A 366 16.18 0.00 -21.95
C ALA A 366 17.13 -0.09 -23.15
#